data_d55104fdf74a44c140841b11de23c1a1
#
_entry.id   d55104fdf74a44c140841b11de23c1a1
#
_cell.length_a   1.000
_cell.length_b   1.000
_cell.length_c   1.000
_cell.angle_alpha   90.00
_cell.angle_beta   90.00
_cell.angle_gamma   90.00
#
_symmetry.space_group_name_H-M   'P 1'
#
loop_
_entity.id
_entity.type
_entity.pdbx_description
1 polymer ?
#
loop_
_entity_poly.entity_id
_entity_poly.type
_entity_poly.pdbx_seq_one_letter_code
_entity_poly.pdbx_strand_id
1 'polypeptide(L)'
;MFKRSSIFFKDLIYLKKWDIIIIFIILVLAGSMYFFSFNKEQGGVAVIYVSGDKKETLSLLEERKITIKTENGYNTVQVRDGKVRVIDADCRDKICVNHAPVSFSNETIVCLPHQLIVEVTGTEASVVDIVAQ
;
A
#
# COMPACT_ATOMS: atom_id res chain seq x y z
N MET A 1 -19.58 -41.65 31.45
CA MET A 1 -18.63 -40.54 31.42
C MET A 1 -18.68 -39.80 30.09
N PHE A 2 -19.86 -39.41 29.63
CA PHE A 2 -20.05 -38.60 28.42
C PHE A 2 -21.46 -37.95 28.47
N LYS A 3 -21.63 -36.95 29.35
CA LYS A 3 -22.91 -36.24 29.51
C LYS A 3 -22.69 -34.72 29.66
N ARG A 4 -21.68 -34.19 28.96
CA ARG A 4 -21.33 -32.76 29.06
C ARG A 4 -21.44 -32.00 27.74
N SER A 5 -21.75 -32.67 26.61
CA SER A 5 -21.86 -32.03 25.30
C SER A 5 -23.25 -31.53 24.91
N SER A 6 -24.32 -31.96 25.61
CA SER A 6 -25.68 -31.60 25.21
C SER A 6 -26.20 -30.31 25.86
N ILE A 7 -25.51 -29.77 26.83
CA ILE A 7 -25.94 -28.54 27.52
C ILE A 7 -25.55 -27.34 26.70
N PHE A 8 -24.37 -27.37 26.08
CA PHE A 8 -23.87 -26.26 25.23
C PHE A 8 -24.69 -26.03 23.96
N PHE A 9 -25.33 -27.08 23.42
CA PHE A 9 -26.14 -27.00 22.22
C PHE A 9 -27.55 -26.49 22.45
N LYS A 10 -28.10 -26.69 23.68
CA LYS A 10 -29.42 -26.20 24.03
C LYS A 10 -29.46 -24.71 24.35
N ASP A 11 -28.39 -24.18 24.89
CA ASP A 11 -28.28 -22.74 25.17
C ASP A 11 -28.07 -21.90 23.92
N LEU A 12 -27.58 -22.52 22.84
CA LEU A 12 -27.40 -21.85 21.54
C LEU A 12 -28.72 -21.61 20.81
N ILE A 13 -29.80 -22.31 21.18
CA ILE A 13 -31.12 -22.18 20.52
C ILE A 13 -31.99 -21.10 21.17
N TYR A 14 -31.59 -20.60 22.34
CA TYR A 14 -32.27 -19.48 23.02
C TYR A 14 -31.71 -18.11 22.63
N LEU A 15 -31.34 -17.97 21.35
CA LEU A 15 -30.98 -16.66 20.79
C LEU A 15 -32.23 -15.78 20.82
N LYS A 16 -32.32 -14.93 21.84
CA LYS A 16 -33.32 -13.89 21.95
C LYS A 16 -33.26 -13.07 20.69
N LYS A 17 -34.38 -12.63 20.16
CA LYS A 17 -34.46 -11.81 18.92
C LYS A 17 -33.41 -10.68 18.87
N TRP A 18 -33.05 -10.15 20.02
CA TRP A 18 -32.01 -9.13 20.20
C TRP A 18 -30.59 -9.62 19.89
N ASP A 19 -30.26 -10.89 20.18
CA ASP A 19 -28.93 -11.45 19.89
C ASP A 19 -28.71 -11.62 18.39
N ILE A 20 -29.78 -11.99 17.67
CA ILE A 20 -29.75 -12.07 16.19
C ILE A 20 -29.53 -10.68 15.58
N ILE A 21 -30.16 -9.65 16.13
CA ILE A 21 -29.98 -8.26 15.68
C ILE A 21 -28.54 -7.80 15.92
N ILE A 22 -27.99 -8.10 17.09
CA ILE A 22 -26.59 -7.74 17.42
C ILE A 22 -25.60 -8.44 16.49
N ILE A 23 -25.78 -9.74 16.27
CA ILE A 23 -24.93 -10.51 15.34
C ILE A 23 -25.01 -9.94 13.93
N PHE A 24 -26.23 -9.58 13.47
CA PHE A 24 -26.41 -8.99 12.15
C PHE A 24 -25.73 -7.63 12.03
N ILE A 25 -25.82 -6.77 13.05
CA ILE A 25 -25.12 -5.48 13.09
C ILE A 25 -23.59 -5.66 13.03
N ILE A 26 -23.05 -6.61 13.80
CA ILE A 26 -21.61 -6.91 13.80
C ILE A 26 -21.17 -7.40 12.42
N LEU A 27 -21.93 -8.27 11.76
CA LEU A 27 -21.63 -8.76 10.42
C LEU A 27 -21.68 -7.64 9.38
N VAL A 28 -22.65 -6.74 9.46
CA VAL A 28 -22.75 -5.57 8.57
C VAL A 28 -21.58 -4.63 8.77
N LEU A 29 -21.19 -4.35 10.01
CA LEU A 29 -20.04 -3.50 10.32
C LEU A 29 -18.73 -4.14 9.86
N ALA A 30 -18.53 -5.43 10.11
CA ALA A 30 -17.35 -6.15 9.66
C ALA A 30 -17.28 -6.23 8.13
N GLY A 31 -18.39 -6.49 7.46
CA GLY A 31 -18.48 -6.49 5.99
C GLY A 31 -18.22 -5.11 5.38
N SER A 32 -18.74 -4.05 6.00
CA SER A 32 -18.48 -2.66 5.58
C SER A 32 -17.00 -2.30 5.72
N MET A 33 -16.38 -2.67 6.84
CA MET A 33 -14.97 -2.41 7.08
C MET A 33 -14.07 -3.20 6.11
N TYR A 34 -14.45 -4.44 5.81
CA TYR A 34 -13.78 -5.28 4.80
C TYR A 34 -13.88 -4.66 3.40
N PHE A 35 -15.08 -4.24 2.99
CA PHE A 35 -15.32 -3.60 1.69
C PHE A 35 -14.54 -2.29 1.54
N PHE A 36 -14.48 -1.47 2.59
CA PHE A 36 -13.73 -0.21 2.58
C PHE A 36 -12.20 -0.44 2.49
N SER A 37 -11.70 -1.53 3.08
CA SER A 37 -10.28 -1.89 3.01
C SER A 37 -9.83 -2.38 1.62
N PHE A 38 -10.76 -2.84 0.78
CA PHE A 38 -10.47 -3.33 -0.57
C PHE A 38 -10.44 -2.24 -1.64
N ASN A 39 -11.01 -1.06 -1.37
CA ASN A 39 -11.01 0.06 -2.31
C ASN A 39 -9.69 0.86 -2.21
N LYS A 40 -8.55 0.21 -2.40
CA LYS A 40 -7.30 0.92 -2.66
C LYS A 40 -7.31 1.40 -4.10
N GLU A 41 -7.28 2.72 -4.29
CA GLU A 41 -7.15 3.31 -5.62
C GLU A 41 -5.78 2.97 -6.21
N GLN A 42 -5.77 2.48 -7.44
CA GLN A 42 -4.53 2.29 -8.17
C GLN A 42 -3.89 3.65 -8.44
N GLY A 43 -2.61 3.76 -8.17
CA GLY A 43 -1.85 4.95 -8.49
C GLY A 43 -1.63 5.09 -10.00
N GLY A 44 -1.53 6.32 -10.46
CA GLY A 44 -1.23 6.62 -11.87
C GLY A 44 0.24 6.92 -12.10
N VAL A 45 0.93 7.47 -11.10
CA VAL A 45 2.32 7.91 -11.19
C VAL A 45 3.12 7.58 -9.93
N ALA A 46 4.40 7.34 -10.12
CA ALA A 46 5.37 7.25 -9.04
C ALA A 46 6.24 8.52 -9.03
N VAL A 47 6.24 9.23 -7.93
CA VAL A 47 7.06 10.44 -7.73
C VAL A 47 8.28 10.07 -6.92
N ILE A 48 9.45 10.46 -7.39
CA ILE A 48 10.73 10.18 -6.74
C ILE A 48 11.27 11.45 -6.12
N TYR A 49 11.47 11.42 -4.82
CA TYR A 49 12.09 12.49 -4.05
C TYR A 49 13.49 12.07 -3.61
N VAL A 50 14.41 13.01 -3.61
CA VAL A 50 15.76 12.85 -3.05
C VAL A 50 16.03 14.05 -2.14
N SER A 51 16.38 13.79 -0.90
CA SER A 51 16.61 14.83 0.13
C SER A 51 15.43 15.80 0.29
N GLY A 52 14.20 15.33 0.01
CA GLY A 52 12.98 16.13 0.06
C GLY A 52 12.61 16.84 -1.25
N ASP A 53 13.52 16.90 -2.22
CA ASP A 53 13.27 17.51 -3.51
C ASP A 53 12.71 16.49 -4.52
N LYS A 54 11.68 16.90 -5.25
CA LYS A 54 11.13 16.11 -6.35
C LYS A 54 12.15 16.04 -7.49
N LYS A 55 12.61 14.84 -7.81
CA LYS A 55 13.61 14.61 -8.88
C LYS A 55 12.99 14.10 -10.17
N GLU A 56 12.10 13.16 -10.09
CA GLU A 56 11.54 12.49 -11.27
C GLU A 56 10.10 12.04 -11.00
N THR A 57 9.31 11.93 -12.06
CA THR A 57 7.97 11.36 -12.03
C THR A 57 7.87 10.31 -13.11
N LEU A 58 7.45 9.09 -12.73
CA LEU A 58 7.31 7.95 -13.63
C LEU A 58 5.84 7.59 -13.76
N SER A 59 5.34 7.47 -14.98
CA SER A 59 4.02 6.89 -15.21
C SER A 59 4.05 5.39 -14.91
N LEU A 60 3.06 4.91 -14.16
CA LEU A 60 2.91 3.47 -13.93
C LEU A 60 2.35 2.72 -15.14
N LEU A 61 1.85 3.45 -16.15
CA LEU A 61 1.33 2.88 -17.39
C LEU A 61 2.43 2.51 -18.39
N GLU A 62 3.64 3.05 -18.21
CA GLU A 62 4.78 2.84 -19.11
C GLU A 62 5.89 2.08 -18.40
N GLU A 63 6.36 0.99 -19.02
CA GLU A 63 7.54 0.29 -18.51
C GLU A 63 8.78 1.16 -18.66
N ARG A 64 9.41 1.47 -17.56
CA ARG A 64 10.59 2.33 -17.52
C ARG A 64 11.56 1.91 -16.43
N LYS A 65 12.83 2.05 -16.73
CA LYS A 65 13.93 1.83 -15.77
C LYS A 65 14.82 3.04 -15.76
N ILE A 66 15.06 3.61 -14.57
CA ILE A 66 15.96 4.75 -14.37
C ILE A 66 16.88 4.50 -13.17
N THR A 67 18.06 5.09 -13.24
CA THR A 67 19.01 5.10 -12.12
C THR A 67 19.13 6.50 -11.58
N ILE A 68 18.76 6.68 -10.33
CA ILE A 68 18.87 7.94 -9.59
C ILE A 68 20.18 7.93 -8.81
N LYS A 69 21.05 8.85 -9.10
CA LYS A 69 22.29 9.09 -8.36
C LYS A 69 22.04 10.15 -7.29
N THR A 70 22.48 9.88 -6.09
CA THR A 70 22.46 10.79 -4.93
C THR A 70 23.89 11.04 -4.46
N GLU A 71 24.09 11.94 -3.54
CA GLU A 71 25.41 12.20 -2.95
C GLU A 71 25.95 10.97 -2.19
N ASN A 72 25.06 10.12 -1.69
CA ASN A 72 25.40 8.97 -0.86
C ASN A 72 25.35 7.63 -1.60
N GLY A 73 25.13 7.65 -2.93
CA GLY A 73 25.07 6.42 -3.72
C GLY A 73 24.03 6.46 -4.84
N TYR A 74 23.49 5.32 -5.23
CA TYR A 74 22.50 5.23 -6.29
C TYR A 74 21.35 4.26 -5.95
N ASN A 75 20.22 4.47 -6.61
CA ASN A 75 19.09 3.55 -6.63
C ASN A 75 18.58 3.40 -8.05
N THR A 76 18.34 2.17 -8.48
CA THR A 76 17.70 1.89 -9.76
C THR A 76 16.24 1.55 -9.53
N VAL A 77 15.38 2.39 -10.07
CA VAL A 77 13.93 2.27 -9.97
C VAL A 77 13.38 1.71 -11.29
N GLN A 78 12.48 0.78 -11.21
CA GLN A 78 11.81 0.17 -12.35
C GLN A 78 10.30 0.24 -12.20
N VAL A 79 9.62 0.68 -13.25
CA VAL A 79 8.18 0.49 -13.44
C VAL A 79 7.98 -0.69 -14.38
N ARG A 80 7.16 -1.64 -13.94
CA ARG A 80 6.76 -2.81 -14.74
C ARG A 80 5.41 -3.34 -14.28
N ASP A 81 4.56 -3.73 -15.23
CA ASP A 81 3.22 -4.30 -14.96
C ASP A 81 2.37 -3.38 -14.03
N GLY A 82 2.43 -2.07 -14.23
CA GLY A 82 1.69 -1.10 -13.41
C GLY A 82 2.19 -0.95 -11.97
N LYS A 83 3.41 -1.41 -11.68
CA LYS A 83 4.02 -1.37 -10.35
C LYS A 83 5.40 -0.74 -10.40
N VAL A 84 5.77 -0.04 -9.34
CA VAL A 84 7.12 0.49 -9.17
C VAL A 84 7.87 -0.26 -8.08
N ARG A 85 9.15 -0.48 -8.30
CA ARG A 85 10.07 -1.12 -7.34
C ARG A 85 11.48 -0.58 -7.50
N VAL A 86 12.27 -0.70 -6.46
CA VAL A 86 13.73 -0.53 -6.54
C VAL A 86 14.33 -1.90 -6.85
N ILE A 87 15.07 -2.01 -7.95
CA ILE A 87 15.67 -3.27 -8.39
C ILE A 87 17.14 -3.39 -8.03
N ASP A 88 17.82 -2.27 -7.79
CA ASP A 88 19.23 -2.23 -7.39
C ASP A 88 19.53 -0.95 -6.61
N ALA A 89 20.45 -1.04 -5.68
CA ALA A 89 20.97 0.07 -4.89
C ALA A 89 22.30 -0.34 -4.27
N ASP A 90 23.19 0.60 -4.01
CA ASP A 90 24.45 0.37 -3.29
C ASP A 90 24.35 0.64 -1.78
N CYS A 91 23.13 0.84 -1.25
CA CYS A 91 22.92 0.94 0.19
C CYS A 91 23.24 -0.40 0.90
N ARG A 92 23.80 -0.30 2.11
CA ARG A 92 24.30 -1.44 2.88
C ARG A 92 23.26 -2.53 3.12
N ASP A 93 22.07 -2.16 3.53
CA ASP A 93 21.06 -3.11 4.01
C ASP A 93 20.10 -3.56 2.90
N LYS A 94 20.09 -2.89 1.75
CA LYS A 94 19.25 -3.19 0.58
C LYS A 94 17.76 -3.39 0.89
N ILE A 95 17.25 -2.74 1.94
CA ILE A 95 15.86 -2.84 2.37
C ILE A 95 14.93 -2.35 1.26
N CYS A 96 15.30 -1.25 0.58
CA CYS A 96 14.54 -0.70 -0.54
C CYS A 96 14.45 -1.68 -1.74
N VAL A 97 15.50 -2.47 -1.99
CA VAL A 97 15.52 -3.48 -3.07
C VAL A 97 14.66 -4.68 -2.70
N ASN A 98 14.67 -5.06 -1.42
CA ASN A 98 13.88 -6.18 -0.90
C ASN A 98 12.42 -5.82 -0.64
N HIS A 99 12.06 -4.54 -0.75
CA HIS A 99 10.67 -4.10 -0.60
C HIS A 99 9.79 -4.64 -1.73
N ALA A 100 8.57 -5.05 -1.40
CA ALA A 100 7.60 -5.49 -2.39
C ALA A 100 7.29 -4.35 -3.39
N PRO A 101 7.01 -4.67 -4.67
CA PRO A 101 6.55 -3.67 -5.63
C PRO A 101 5.27 -2.99 -5.14
N VAL A 102 5.17 -1.68 -5.33
CA VAL A 102 4.03 -0.85 -4.93
C VAL A 102 3.28 -0.32 -6.16
N SER A 103 1.96 -0.19 -6.05
CA SER A 103 1.09 0.24 -7.16
C SER A 103 -0.13 1.05 -6.73
N PHE A 104 -0.42 1.08 -5.44
CA PHE A 104 -1.58 1.81 -4.93
C PHE A 104 -1.18 3.20 -4.43
N SER A 105 -2.11 4.13 -4.53
CA SER A 105 -1.91 5.49 -4.01
C SER A 105 -1.55 5.48 -2.53
N ASN A 106 -0.63 6.35 -2.13
CA ASN A 106 -0.04 6.48 -0.79
C ASN A 106 0.86 5.30 -0.36
N GLU A 107 1.23 4.40 -1.27
CA GLU A 107 2.30 3.44 -0.99
C GLU A 107 3.66 4.07 -1.30
N THR A 108 4.64 3.77 -0.45
CA THR A 108 5.98 4.36 -0.54
C THR A 108 7.07 3.32 -0.37
N ILE A 109 8.19 3.52 -1.09
CA ILE A 109 9.45 2.80 -0.85
C ILE A 109 10.47 3.83 -0.40
N VAL A 110 11.15 3.57 0.72
CA VAL A 110 12.11 4.50 1.30
C VAL A 110 13.51 3.87 1.34
N CYS A 111 14.50 4.62 0.90
CA CYS A 111 15.92 4.33 1.06
C CYS A 111 16.55 5.40 1.93
N LEU A 112 16.65 5.15 3.24
CA LEU A 112 17.17 6.11 4.22
C LEU A 112 18.62 6.53 3.96
N PRO A 113 19.56 5.59 3.65
CA PRO A 113 20.95 5.98 3.39
C PRO A 113 21.12 6.96 2.23
N HIS A 114 20.27 6.84 1.21
CA HIS A 114 20.30 7.69 0.03
C HIS A 114 19.30 8.84 0.07
N GLN A 115 18.52 8.94 1.17
CA GLN A 115 17.45 9.92 1.33
C GLN A 115 16.47 9.93 0.14
N LEU A 116 16.21 8.74 -0.42
CA LEU A 116 15.35 8.56 -1.57
C LEU A 116 14.00 8.00 -1.13
N ILE A 117 12.93 8.61 -1.63
CA ILE A 117 11.55 8.18 -1.42
C ILE A 117 10.90 8.01 -2.79
N VAL A 118 10.29 6.86 -3.02
CA VAL A 118 9.42 6.60 -4.18
C VAL A 118 8.01 6.52 -3.65
N GLU A 119 7.16 7.46 -4.01
CA GLU A 119 5.76 7.56 -3.59
C GLU A 119 4.84 7.35 -4.77
N VAL A 120 3.84 6.49 -4.63
CA VAL A 120 2.80 6.29 -5.62
C VAL A 120 1.64 7.23 -5.32
N THR A 121 1.25 8.03 -6.33
CA THR A 121 0.12 8.96 -6.23
C THR A 121 -0.91 8.71 -7.32
N GLY A 122 -2.13 9.17 -7.11
CA GLY A 122 -3.17 9.17 -8.15
C GLY A 122 -2.81 10.12 -9.31
N THR A 123 -3.46 9.94 -10.43
CA THR A 123 -3.19 10.71 -11.68
C THR A 123 -3.40 12.21 -11.50
N GLU A 124 -4.18 12.63 -10.52
CA GLU A 124 -4.53 14.05 -10.32
C GLU A 124 -3.45 14.88 -9.59
N ALA A 125 -2.56 14.22 -8.81
CA ALA A 125 -1.55 14.93 -8.03
C ALA A 125 -0.43 15.56 -8.91
N SER A 126 -0.30 15.13 -10.16
CA SER A 126 0.76 15.63 -11.06
C SER A 126 0.42 16.93 -11.78
N VAL A 127 -0.84 17.38 -11.74
CA VAL A 127 -1.28 18.58 -12.47
C VAL A 127 -1.22 19.85 -11.62
N VAL A 128 -1.28 19.71 -10.30
CA VAL A 128 -1.35 20.88 -9.39
C VAL A 128 0.03 21.51 -9.16
N ASP A 129 1.13 20.73 -9.24
CA ASP A 129 2.46 21.25 -8.99
C ASP A 129 3.11 21.97 -10.21
N ILE A 130 2.48 21.92 -11.40
CA ILE A 130 3.01 22.57 -12.60
C ILE A 130 2.58 24.05 -12.70
N VAL A 131 1.64 24.51 -11.89
CA VAL A 131 1.07 25.87 -11.99
C VAL A 131 1.63 26.85 -10.93
N ALA A 132 2.54 26.42 -10.07
CA ALA A 132 3.14 27.26 -9.02
C ALA A 132 4.63 27.56 -9.30
N GLN A 133 4.94 28.11 -10.49
CA GLN A 133 6.16 28.91 -10.76
C GLN A 133 5.83 30.08 -11.63
#